data_d1f8b67bd131e03d7ce622557668ed3d
#
_entry.id   d1f8b67bd131e03d7ce622557668ed3d
#
_cell.length_a   1.000
_cell.length_b   1.000
_cell.length_c   1.000
_cell.angle_alpha   90.00
_cell.angle_beta   90.00
_cell.angle_gamma   90.00
#
_symmetry.space_group_name_H-M   'P 1'
#
loop_
_entity.id
_entity.type
_entity.pdbx_description
1 polymer ?
#
loop_
_entity_poly.entity_id
_entity_poly.type
_entity_poly.pdbx_seq_one_letter_code
_entity_poly.pdbx_strand_id
1 'polypeptide(L)'
;SGQMKIAPEHTQDRVLKYMGKPGSKSLVAFKDMFNKLNKAAGKKQFLTYYLIAAHPGCTLEDMKQLKIFTSKELRMHPEQVQIFTPLPSTVSAVMYYTQEDPFTGRTLFVEKDRAKRQQQKDVIVAGKRHGKGRVRR
;
A
#
# COMPACT_ATOMS: atom_id res chain seq x y z
N SER A 1 2.06 -23.93 -3.71
CA SER A 1 2.74 -22.83 -3.02
C SER A 1 1.87 -22.33 -1.89
N GLY A 2 2.48 -21.96 -0.79
CA GLY A 2 1.76 -21.47 0.41
C GLY A 2 1.46 -19.96 0.39
N GLN A 3 1.61 -19.27 -0.73
CA GLN A 3 1.48 -17.83 -0.84
C GLN A 3 0.19 -17.43 -1.56
N MET A 4 -0.58 -16.52 -0.95
CA MET A 4 -1.68 -15.81 -1.60
C MET A 4 -1.34 -14.33 -1.68
N LYS A 5 -1.32 -13.78 -2.90
CA LYS A 5 -1.09 -12.35 -3.13
C LYS A 5 -2.42 -11.60 -3.20
N ILE A 6 -2.53 -10.53 -2.44
CA ILE A 6 -3.67 -9.63 -2.48
C ILE A 6 -3.20 -8.19 -2.73
N ALA A 7 -4.06 -7.37 -3.30
CA ALA A 7 -3.76 -6.01 -3.70
C ALA A 7 -4.65 -4.98 -2.98
N PRO A 8 -4.42 -4.72 -1.68
CA PRO A 8 -5.12 -3.65 -0.99
C PRO A 8 -4.69 -2.27 -1.51
N GLU A 9 -3.49 -2.16 -2.06
CA GLU A 9 -2.83 -0.99 -2.64
C GLU A 9 -2.50 0.12 -1.64
N HIS A 10 -3.30 0.34 -0.60
CA HIS A 10 -3.06 1.25 0.52
C HIS A 10 -3.78 0.80 1.79
N THR A 11 -3.61 1.54 2.90
CA THR A 11 -4.30 1.28 4.18
C THR A 11 -4.94 2.53 4.80
N GLN A 12 -4.69 3.71 4.23
CA GLN A 12 -5.35 4.93 4.68
C GLN A 12 -6.68 5.08 3.94
N ASP A 13 -7.79 5.12 4.69
CA ASP A 13 -9.15 5.11 4.12
C ASP A 13 -9.40 6.27 3.16
N ARG A 14 -8.79 7.44 3.42
CA ARG A 14 -8.86 8.60 2.52
C ARG A 14 -8.25 8.30 1.16
N VAL A 15 -7.11 7.64 1.12
CA VAL A 15 -6.42 7.26 -0.14
C VAL A 15 -7.17 6.11 -0.82
N LEU A 16 -7.62 5.11 -0.05
CA LEU A 16 -8.42 3.99 -0.56
C LEU A 16 -9.71 4.46 -1.24
N LYS A 17 -10.33 5.52 -0.71
CA LYS A 17 -11.51 6.13 -1.34
C LYS A 17 -11.19 6.66 -2.74
N TYR A 18 -10.06 7.34 -2.94
CA TYR A 18 -9.63 7.78 -4.28
C TYR A 18 -9.29 6.62 -5.22
N MET A 19 -8.84 5.50 -4.67
CA MET A 19 -8.58 4.27 -5.43
C MET A 19 -9.85 3.49 -5.77
N GLY A 20 -11.02 3.87 -5.24
CA GLY A 20 -12.27 3.09 -5.36
C GLY A 20 -12.20 1.75 -4.62
N LYS A 21 -11.40 1.67 -3.57
CA LYS A 21 -11.17 0.45 -2.79
C LYS A 21 -11.94 0.45 -1.46
N PRO A 22 -12.27 -0.75 -0.92
CA PRO A 22 -12.81 -0.88 0.43
C PRO A 22 -11.85 -0.31 1.48
N GLY A 23 -12.39 0.18 2.59
CA GLY A 23 -11.59 0.71 3.71
C GLY A 23 -10.72 -0.35 4.39
N SER A 24 -9.76 0.12 5.18
CA SER A 24 -8.76 -0.70 5.88
C SER A 24 -9.35 -1.78 6.79
N LYS A 25 -10.53 -1.54 7.36
CA LYS A 25 -11.25 -2.53 8.18
C LYS A 25 -11.54 -3.82 7.40
N SER A 26 -11.88 -3.71 6.11
CA SER A 26 -12.11 -4.88 5.25
C SER A 26 -10.85 -5.71 5.05
N LEU A 27 -9.70 -5.07 4.95
CA LEU A 27 -8.40 -5.75 4.85
C LEU A 27 -8.09 -6.54 6.12
N VAL A 28 -8.29 -5.94 7.29
CA VAL A 28 -8.07 -6.61 8.59
C VAL A 28 -9.01 -7.80 8.74
N ALA A 29 -10.31 -7.61 8.45
CA ALA A 29 -11.31 -8.69 8.52
C ALA A 29 -10.95 -9.85 7.57
N PHE A 30 -10.51 -9.55 6.36
CA PHE A 30 -10.06 -10.56 5.40
C PHE A 30 -8.84 -11.34 5.93
N LYS A 31 -7.82 -10.64 6.45
CA LYS A 31 -6.63 -11.25 7.04
C LYS A 31 -7.01 -12.21 8.17
N ASP A 32 -7.88 -11.78 9.07
CA ASP A 32 -8.29 -12.59 10.23
C ASP A 32 -9.09 -13.82 9.79
N MET A 33 -9.98 -13.67 8.83
CA MET A 33 -10.71 -14.79 8.22
C MET A 33 -9.74 -15.78 7.53
N PHE A 34 -8.79 -15.28 6.75
CA PHE A 34 -7.79 -16.11 6.06
C PHE A 34 -6.97 -16.94 7.07
N ASN A 35 -6.51 -16.30 8.15
CA ASN A 35 -5.75 -16.98 9.20
C ASN A 35 -6.59 -18.05 9.92
N LYS A 36 -7.87 -17.75 10.20
CA LYS A 36 -8.80 -18.70 10.81
C LYS A 36 -9.01 -19.93 9.92
N LEU A 37 -9.22 -19.72 8.63
CA LEU A 37 -9.42 -20.81 7.67
C LEU A 37 -8.15 -21.65 7.48
N ASN A 38 -6.96 -21.02 7.42
CA ASN A 38 -5.71 -21.74 7.39
C ASN A 38 -5.52 -22.66 8.58
N LYS A 39 -5.81 -22.15 9.79
CA LYS A 39 -5.72 -22.94 11.03
C LYS A 39 -6.71 -24.11 10.99
N ALA A 40 -7.95 -23.88 10.59
CA ALA A 40 -8.97 -24.91 10.50
C ALA A 40 -8.62 -26.01 9.46
N ALA A 41 -8.00 -25.62 8.35
CA ALA A 41 -7.57 -26.53 7.30
C ALA A 41 -6.19 -27.21 7.56
N GLY A 42 -5.52 -26.89 8.66
CA GLY A 42 -4.18 -27.39 8.99
C GLY A 42 -3.11 -26.94 7.99
N LYS A 43 -3.33 -25.81 7.28
CA LYS A 43 -2.41 -25.30 6.24
C LYS A 43 -1.54 -24.17 6.77
N LYS A 44 -0.34 -24.04 6.20
CA LYS A 44 0.62 -22.96 6.49
C LYS A 44 0.72 -22.01 5.29
N GLN A 45 -0.40 -21.41 4.90
CA GLN A 45 -0.43 -20.41 3.85
C GLN A 45 -0.25 -19.01 4.46
N PHE A 46 0.27 -18.07 3.66
CA PHE A 46 0.50 -16.69 4.09
C PHE A 46 0.08 -15.68 3.02
N LEU A 47 -0.29 -14.48 3.47
CA LEU A 47 -0.64 -13.37 2.60
C LEU A 47 0.60 -12.56 2.25
N THR A 48 0.66 -12.11 1.00
CA THR A 48 1.54 -11.03 0.56
C THR A 48 0.72 -9.90 -0.03
N TYR A 49 1.21 -8.67 0.13
CA TYR A 49 0.45 -7.47 -0.15
C TYR A 49 1.13 -6.64 -1.22
N TYR A 50 0.36 -6.26 -2.23
CA TYR A 50 0.78 -5.32 -3.26
C TYR A 50 0.31 -3.92 -2.87
N LEU A 51 1.23 -2.96 -2.81
CA LEU A 51 0.99 -1.59 -2.37
C LEU A 51 1.42 -0.59 -3.45
N ILE A 52 0.77 0.57 -3.46
CA ILE A 52 1.05 1.66 -4.40
C ILE A 52 1.42 2.92 -3.60
N ALA A 53 2.57 3.52 -3.95
CA ALA A 53 2.99 4.83 -3.49
C ALA A 53 2.63 5.92 -4.51
N ALA A 54 2.45 7.14 -4.04
CA ALA A 54 2.21 8.32 -4.86
C ALA A 54 0.96 8.25 -5.78
N HIS A 55 -0.07 7.49 -5.36
CA HIS A 55 -1.39 7.59 -5.98
C HIS A 55 -1.95 9.02 -5.79
N PRO A 56 -2.76 9.55 -6.73
CA PRO A 56 -3.47 10.81 -6.50
C PRO A 56 -4.14 10.85 -5.13
N GLY A 57 -3.94 11.94 -4.39
CA GLY A 57 -4.39 12.08 -3.00
C GLY A 57 -3.48 11.48 -1.93
N CYS A 58 -2.43 10.72 -2.29
CA CYS A 58 -1.50 10.13 -1.34
C CYS A 58 -0.34 11.08 -1.03
N THR A 59 -0.15 11.39 0.25
CA THR A 59 0.96 12.21 0.75
C THR A 59 2.06 11.34 1.36
N LEU A 60 3.22 11.94 1.64
CA LEU A 60 4.30 11.26 2.36
C LEU A 60 3.86 10.81 3.77
N GLU A 61 3.00 11.60 4.42
CA GLU A 61 2.45 11.22 5.74
C GLU A 61 1.54 9.98 5.65
N ASP A 62 0.72 9.88 4.61
CA ASP A 62 -0.09 8.68 4.37
C ASP A 62 0.79 7.43 4.22
N MET A 63 1.97 7.56 3.59
CA MET A 63 2.92 6.45 3.47
C MET A 63 3.56 6.07 4.80
N LYS A 64 3.84 7.04 5.67
CA LYS A 64 4.31 6.76 7.03
C LYS A 64 3.25 6.02 7.85
N GLN A 65 2.00 6.45 7.75
CA GLN A 65 0.87 5.77 8.40
C GLN A 65 0.66 4.36 7.82
N LEU A 66 0.81 4.18 6.52
CA LEU A 66 0.81 2.86 5.88
C LEU A 66 1.88 1.94 6.49
N LYS A 67 3.11 2.45 6.69
CA LYS A 67 4.20 1.69 7.32
C LYS A 67 3.85 1.25 8.74
N ILE A 68 3.29 2.17 9.53
CA ILE A 68 2.86 1.87 10.90
C ILE A 68 1.77 0.77 10.88
N PHE A 69 0.78 0.92 10.02
CA PHE A 69 -0.31 -0.04 9.88
C PHE A 69 0.19 -1.42 9.46
N THR A 70 1.05 -1.52 8.46
CA THR A 70 1.60 -2.81 8.01
C THR A 70 2.41 -3.50 9.11
N SER A 71 3.15 -2.75 9.92
CA SER A 71 3.91 -3.30 11.03
C SER A 71 3.02 -3.77 12.18
N LYS A 72 2.01 -2.99 12.55
CA LYS A 72 1.15 -3.27 13.72
C LYS A 72 0.04 -4.26 13.39
N GLU A 73 -0.73 -3.98 12.34
CA GLU A 73 -1.95 -4.73 12.01
C GLU A 73 -1.68 -5.94 11.12
N LEU A 74 -0.79 -5.80 10.14
CA LEU A 74 -0.48 -6.88 9.22
C LEU A 74 0.72 -7.71 9.68
N ARG A 75 1.51 -7.21 10.62
CA ARG A 75 2.72 -7.83 11.18
C ARG A 75 3.70 -8.29 10.10
N MET A 76 3.90 -7.44 9.11
CA MET A 76 4.76 -7.73 7.98
C MET A 76 5.49 -6.49 7.48
N HIS A 77 6.58 -6.72 6.77
CA HIS A 77 7.27 -5.67 6.00
C HIS A 77 6.92 -5.85 4.53
N PRO A 78 6.23 -4.88 3.90
CA PRO A 78 5.86 -4.95 2.49
C PRO A 78 7.10 -5.06 1.60
N GLU A 79 7.10 -6.03 0.69
CA GLU A 79 8.19 -6.21 -0.25
C GLU A 79 7.88 -5.64 -1.63
N GLN A 80 6.60 -5.52 -1.96
CA GLN A 80 6.13 -5.09 -3.27
C GLN A 80 5.37 -3.78 -3.17
N VAL A 81 6.10 -2.68 -3.39
CA VAL A 81 5.56 -1.33 -3.48
C VAL A 81 5.87 -0.79 -4.87
N GLN A 82 4.84 -0.43 -5.61
CA GLN A 82 4.97 0.24 -6.91
C GLN A 82 4.72 1.74 -6.76
N ILE A 83 5.38 2.54 -7.59
CA ILE A 83 5.04 3.95 -7.73
C ILE A 83 3.89 4.04 -8.73
N PHE A 84 2.84 4.77 -8.39
CA PHE A 84 1.69 4.98 -9.26
C PHE A 84 2.13 5.46 -10.65
N THR A 85 1.56 4.84 -11.67
CA THR A 85 1.71 5.26 -13.06
C THR A 85 0.31 5.43 -13.65
N PRO A 86 -0.02 6.61 -14.21
CA PRO A 86 -1.32 6.82 -14.81
C PRO A 86 -1.51 5.92 -16.02
N LEU A 87 -2.58 5.14 -16.01
CA LEU A 87 -2.97 4.28 -17.12
C LEU A 87 -4.14 4.91 -17.88
N PRO A 88 -4.17 4.85 -19.22
CA PRO A 88 -5.27 5.36 -20.01
C PRO A 88 -6.63 4.79 -19.57
N SER A 89 -7.68 5.59 -19.66
CA SER A 89 -9.06 5.20 -19.35
C SER A 89 -9.33 4.84 -17.90
N THR A 90 -8.51 5.30 -16.95
CA THR A 90 -8.74 5.11 -15.52
C THR A 90 -9.10 6.43 -14.83
N VAL A 91 -9.95 6.36 -13.81
CA VAL A 91 -10.30 7.50 -12.95
C VAL A 91 -9.04 8.08 -12.28
N SER A 92 -8.13 7.21 -11.83
CA SER A 92 -6.87 7.64 -11.21
C SER A 92 -6.00 8.44 -12.18
N ALA A 93 -5.99 8.12 -13.49
CA ALA A 93 -5.30 8.91 -14.48
C ALA A 93 -5.93 10.31 -14.66
N VAL A 94 -7.25 10.40 -14.67
CA VAL A 94 -7.96 11.70 -14.69
C VAL A 94 -7.52 12.53 -13.48
N MET A 95 -7.61 11.99 -12.27
CA MET A 95 -7.16 12.68 -11.06
C MET A 95 -5.69 13.11 -11.11
N TYR A 96 -4.82 12.28 -11.67
CA TYR A 96 -3.39 12.60 -11.81
C TYR A 96 -3.13 13.82 -12.69
N TYR A 97 -3.82 13.92 -13.82
CA TYR A 97 -3.62 15.02 -14.77
C TYR A 97 -4.35 16.28 -14.38
N THR A 98 -5.60 16.18 -13.91
CA THR A 98 -6.43 17.34 -13.55
C THR A 98 -6.16 17.86 -12.14
N GLN A 99 -5.63 17.03 -11.24
CA GLN A 99 -5.51 17.31 -9.80
C GLN A 99 -6.87 17.61 -9.13
N GLU A 100 -7.91 16.99 -9.66
CA GLU A 100 -9.28 17.11 -9.17
C GLU A 100 -9.91 15.73 -8.99
N ASP A 101 -10.77 15.61 -7.98
CA ASP A 101 -11.64 14.46 -7.82
C ASP A 101 -12.81 14.60 -8.80
N PRO A 102 -12.91 13.73 -9.82
CA PRO A 102 -13.94 13.87 -10.85
C PRO A 102 -15.36 13.65 -10.34
N PHE A 103 -15.55 13.10 -9.15
CA PHE A 103 -16.86 12.87 -8.55
C PHE A 103 -17.35 14.06 -7.71
N THR A 104 -16.44 14.86 -7.18
CA THR A 104 -16.77 15.98 -6.28
C THR A 104 -16.33 17.35 -6.81
N GLY A 105 -15.48 17.38 -7.83
CA GLY A 105 -14.86 18.60 -8.36
C GLY A 105 -13.86 19.26 -7.40
N ARG A 106 -13.51 18.60 -6.29
CA ARG A 106 -12.57 19.16 -5.31
C ARG A 106 -11.14 18.91 -5.75
N THR A 107 -10.29 19.93 -5.57
CA THR A 107 -8.84 19.80 -5.75
C THR A 107 -8.28 18.76 -4.80
N LEU A 108 -7.37 17.93 -5.31
CA LEU A 108 -6.64 16.94 -4.53
C LEU A 108 -5.13 17.06 -4.76
N PHE A 109 -4.36 16.64 -3.76
CA PHE A 109 -2.91 16.60 -3.87
C PHE A 109 -2.46 15.50 -4.82
N VAL A 110 -1.51 15.83 -5.70
CA VAL A 110 -0.83 14.86 -6.57
C VAL A 110 0.67 15.13 -6.54
N GLU A 111 1.44 14.17 -6.05
CA GLU A 111 2.89 14.27 -6.09
C GLU A 111 3.41 13.98 -7.49
N LYS A 112 3.95 14.99 -8.17
CA LYS A 112 4.50 14.88 -9.52
C LYS A 112 6.03 14.89 -9.55
N ASP A 113 6.68 15.34 -8.47
CA ASP A 113 8.13 15.33 -8.38
C ASP A 113 8.66 13.89 -8.27
N ARG A 114 9.58 13.53 -9.16
CA ARG A 114 10.11 12.16 -9.26
C ARG A 114 10.83 11.74 -7.98
N ALA A 115 11.61 12.62 -7.37
CA ALA A 115 12.36 12.29 -6.15
C ALA A 115 11.43 12.10 -4.95
N LYS A 116 10.40 12.94 -4.82
CA LYS A 116 9.40 12.83 -3.75
C LYS A 116 8.52 11.59 -3.93
N ARG A 117 8.17 11.21 -5.14
CA ARG A 117 7.48 9.95 -5.44
C ARG A 117 8.32 8.74 -5.03
N GLN A 118 9.62 8.77 -5.32
CA GLN A 118 10.55 7.74 -4.88
C GLN A 118 10.67 7.72 -3.35
N GLN A 119 10.74 8.89 -2.71
CA GLN A 119 10.76 9.00 -1.24
C GLN A 119 9.53 8.36 -0.59
N GLN A 120 8.34 8.52 -1.16
CA GLN A 120 7.13 7.85 -0.69
C GLN A 120 7.28 6.32 -0.71
N LYS A 121 7.86 5.77 -1.77
CA LYS A 121 8.16 4.32 -1.84
C LYS A 121 9.20 3.90 -0.81
N ASP A 122 10.28 4.68 -0.67
CA ASP A 122 11.41 4.35 0.18
C ASP A 122 11.03 4.31 1.68
N VAL A 123 10.05 5.10 2.10
CA VAL A 123 9.51 5.05 3.47
C VAL A 123 9.09 3.63 3.85
N ILE A 124 8.49 2.90 2.92
CA ILE A 124 8.04 1.52 3.16
C ILE A 124 9.21 0.54 3.09
N VAL A 125 10.08 0.67 2.11
CA VAL A 125 11.14 -0.31 1.80
C VAL A 125 12.35 -0.18 2.74
N ALA A 126 12.60 0.99 3.33
CA ALA A 126 13.80 1.29 4.13
C ALA A 126 13.97 0.46 5.42
N GLY A 127 12.97 -0.35 5.81
CA GLY A 127 13.07 -1.26 6.96
C GLY A 127 14.05 -2.44 6.79
N LYS A 128 14.59 -2.67 5.59
CA LYS A 128 15.44 -3.85 5.28
C LYS A 128 16.95 -3.66 5.47
N ARG A 129 17.46 -2.45 5.79
CA ARG A 129 18.91 -2.20 5.80
C ARG A 129 19.65 -2.50 7.11
N HIS A 130 19.00 -3.00 8.15
CA HIS A 130 19.66 -3.25 9.46
C HIS A 130 19.79 -4.73 9.84
N GLY A 131 20.12 -5.61 8.89
CA GLY A 131 20.24 -7.05 9.12
C GLY A 131 21.44 -7.75 8.47
N LYS A 132 22.51 -7.03 8.08
CA LYS A 132 23.80 -7.67 7.74
C LYS A 132 24.92 -7.03 8.53
N GLY A 133 25.00 -7.39 9.80
CA GLY A 133 26.20 -7.25 10.60
C GLY A 133 27.31 -8.08 9.96
N ARG A 134 28.36 -7.38 9.53
CA ARG A 134 29.61 -7.94 9.01
C ARG A 134 30.34 -8.59 10.17
N VAL A 135 30.25 -9.91 10.30
CA VAL A 135 31.21 -10.66 11.10
C VAL A 135 32.54 -10.63 10.34
N ARG A 136 33.47 -9.81 10.78
CA ARG A 136 34.88 -9.94 10.42
C ARG A 136 35.54 -10.91 11.42
N ARG A 137 36.07 -11.98 10.87
CA ARG A 137 37.12 -12.75 11.52
C ARG A 137 38.48 -12.06 11.31
#